data_a31222598116c8254f2e02a1721002ae
#
_entry.id   a31222598116c8254f2e02a1721002ae
#
_cell.length_a   1.000
_cell.length_b   1.000
_cell.length_c   1.000
_cell.angle_alpha   90.00
_cell.angle_beta   90.00
_cell.angle_gamma   90.00
#
_symmetry.space_group_name_H-M   'P 1'
#
loop_
_entity.id
_entity.type
_entity.pdbx_description
1 polymer ?
#
loop_
_entity_poly.entity_id
_entity_poly.type
_entity_poly.pdbx_seq_one_letter_code
_entity_poly.pdbx_strand_id
1 'polypeptide(L)'
;MLDSSWTALKHHRRLHQIVATLVRFGAQDVLLRLGLGRLLVDVNAEPGESLPASTPQRVRMALEALGPTFIKCGQILASRCDILGPEWVNELQALHSQASTLPWAELEAQVLEDLGCGLDQVFAEFDTQPLAAASMAQVYLARLLSGEAVVVKVQRPGLRHTMTADLQLLESLAQLVEQNAALAVYQPRQMVRQLARAMLEELDFTQEGQNGDSIAQNFAQTPHIVIPRIYWAFSSQRLLVQEFLPSFTPLARDALIEQGLDPGLLARRGARAFIKMLLEDGLFHGDPHPGNLRAMSDNRVGFIDFGMVGRLDERRRLEVMNFMRALTEGSTELLVAVLIDWSGERVQDLSQIEQAAREYMARHTGGQLKISALITDFLGLIREYRLLLPPHLQVLFKSLITADGVLTQLDPDLDLIATAKPAVEKMLREQFSWKVAKGLGIDGLELGRGVLSDLPKLTRLMVHRLKHGVLDLKVDMPGLERLERSLRLASTRLSLALLISALLIAFGPQIAAAGPVWQGLSAIGWLAGIATLGGLLAFSWALFIPMLVIYLVTSL
;
A
#
# COMPACT_ATOMS: atom_id res chain seq x y z
N MET A 1 12.81 43.42 5.44
CA MET A 1 14.08 43.21 6.21
C MET A 1 13.85 42.95 7.70
N LEU A 2 12.90 43.57 8.39
CA LEU A 2 12.63 43.29 9.82
C LEU A 2 12.00 41.89 10.03
N ASP A 3 11.17 41.38 9.12
CA ASP A 3 10.56 40.05 9.21
C ASP A 3 11.57 38.89 9.11
N SER A 4 12.59 39.01 8.25
CA SER A 4 13.62 37.98 8.11
C SER A 4 14.51 37.85 9.34
N SER A 5 14.82 38.96 10.02
CA SER A 5 15.62 38.98 11.25
C SER A 5 14.86 38.38 12.44
N TRP A 6 13.56 38.63 12.54
CA TRP A 6 12.69 38.06 13.56
C TRP A 6 12.50 36.56 13.39
N THR A 7 12.35 36.10 12.15
CA THR A 7 12.22 34.69 11.81
C THR A 7 13.52 33.92 12.13
N ALA A 8 14.68 34.51 11.77
CA ALA A 8 15.97 33.94 12.09
C ALA A 8 16.22 33.83 13.61
N LEU A 9 15.81 34.84 14.39
CA LEU A 9 15.95 34.83 15.84
C LEU A 9 15.04 33.79 16.52
N LYS A 10 13.80 33.64 16.03
CA LYS A 10 12.85 32.60 16.51
C LYS A 10 13.38 31.20 16.20
N HIS A 11 13.92 30.97 15.00
CA HIS A 11 14.52 29.71 14.61
C HIS A 11 15.73 29.37 15.49
N HIS A 12 16.57 30.35 15.82
CA HIS A 12 17.72 30.14 16.68
C HIS A 12 17.31 29.74 18.10
N ARG A 13 16.35 30.42 18.71
CA ARG A 13 15.82 30.08 20.04
C ARG A 13 15.18 28.68 20.05
N ARG A 14 14.40 28.34 19.03
CA ARG A 14 13.75 27.04 18.94
C ARG A 14 14.76 25.92 18.72
N LEU A 15 15.78 26.13 17.87
CA LEU A 15 16.89 25.20 17.69
C LEU A 15 17.62 24.94 18.99
N HIS A 16 17.95 26.01 19.72
CA HIS A 16 18.59 25.91 21.04
C HIS A 16 17.70 25.09 22.01
N GLN A 17 16.42 25.34 22.06
CA GLN A 17 15.46 24.57 22.87
C GLN A 17 15.47 23.07 22.52
N ILE A 18 15.46 22.73 21.22
CA ILE A 18 15.49 21.34 20.75
C ILE A 18 16.78 20.66 21.21
N VAL A 19 17.92 21.27 20.96
CA VAL A 19 19.24 20.72 21.34
C VAL A 19 19.36 20.60 22.88
N ALA A 20 18.97 21.64 23.63
CA ALA A 20 18.98 21.62 25.09
C ALA A 20 18.09 20.51 25.65
N THR A 21 16.91 20.29 25.06
CA THR A 21 15.98 19.22 25.46
C THR A 21 16.62 17.85 25.20
N LEU A 22 17.21 17.61 24.02
CA LEU A 22 17.88 16.35 23.72
C LEU A 22 19.05 16.08 24.67
N VAL A 23 19.87 17.12 25.00
CA VAL A 23 20.94 17.00 25.97
C VAL A 23 20.42 16.72 27.38
N ARG A 24 19.37 17.42 27.82
CA ARG A 24 18.72 17.21 29.12
C ARG A 24 18.24 15.78 29.33
N PHE A 25 17.69 15.13 28.27
CA PHE A 25 17.27 13.73 28.32
C PHE A 25 18.42 12.74 27.99
N GLY A 26 19.66 13.20 27.85
CA GLY A 26 20.82 12.35 27.59
C GLY A 26 20.82 11.71 26.18
N ALA A 27 20.13 12.33 25.20
CA ALA A 27 20.04 11.87 23.82
C ALA A 27 21.03 12.58 22.87
N GLN A 28 22.13 13.20 23.41
CA GLN A 28 23.14 13.88 22.62
C GLN A 28 23.89 12.97 21.64
N ASP A 29 23.98 11.68 21.91
CA ASP A 29 24.58 10.68 21.03
C ASP A 29 23.84 10.58 19.69
N VAL A 30 22.55 10.88 19.66
CA VAL A 30 21.77 10.95 18.41
C VAL A 30 22.25 12.11 17.54
N LEU A 31 22.49 13.30 18.12
CA LEU A 31 23.03 14.44 17.38
C LEU A 31 24.44 14.15 16.83
N LEU A 32 25.27 13.45 17.60
CA LEU A 32 26.58 13.02 17.13
C LEU A 32 26.49 12.05 15.95
N ARG A 33 25.64 11.04 16.03
CA ARG A 33 25.41 10.07 14.95
C ARG A 33 24.84 10.72 13.68
N LEU A 34 24.03 11.75 13.83
CA LEU A 34 23.48 12.53 12.71
C LEU A 34 24.49 13.54 12.12
N GLY A 35 25.71 13.64 12.67
CA GLY A 35 26.72 14.61 12.24
C GLY A 35 26.43 16.05 12.69
N LEU A 36 25.50 16.23 13.63
CA LEU A 36 25.08 17.53 14.17
C LEU A 36 25.81 17.92 15.46
N GLY A 37 26.93 17.28 15.78
CA GLY A 37 27.70 17.51 17.01
C GLY A 37 28.14 18.96 17.21
N ARG A 38 28.30 19.76 16.15
CA ARG A 38 28.62 21.20 16.25
C ARG A 38 27.55 21.99 17.01
N LEU A 39 26.28 21.55 16.94
CA LEU A 39 25.18 22.20 17.65
C LEU A 39 25.25 22.03 19.16
N LEU A 40 26.05 21.07 19.66
CA LEU A 40 26.26 20.86 21.11
C LEU A 40 27.17 21.91 21.71
N VAL A 41 28.07 22.51 20.92
CA VAL A 41 29.06 23.52 21.40
C VAL A 41 28.37 24.83 21.78
N ASP A 42 27.26 25.16 21.11
CA ASP A 42 26.54 26.43 21.32
C ASP A 42 25.54 26.35 22.48
N VAL A 43 25.34 25.16 23.07
CA VAL A 43 24.36 24.93 24.13
C VAL A 43 25.04 24.58 25.42
N ASN A 44 25.12 25.57 26.36
CA ASN A 44 25.49 25.35 27.74
C ASN A 44 24.38 24.61 28.51
N ALA A 45 23.99 23.42 28.07
CA ALA A 45 23.03 22.60 28.79
C ALA A 45 23.80 21.67 29.73
N GLU A 46 23.49 21.75 31.00
CA GLU A 46 23.97 20.75 31.95
C GLU A 46 23.42 19.38 31.55
N PRO A 47 24.28 18.35 31.45
CA PRO A 47 23.77 17.00 31.22
C PRO A 47 22.81 16.64 32.37
N GLY A 48 21.58 16.29 32.06
CA GLY A 48 20.68 15.74 33.05
C GLY A 48 21.31 14.49 33.69
N GLU A 49 20.90 14.15 34.90
CA GLU A 49 21.25 12.89 35.53
C GLU A 49 21.07 11.75 34.54
N SER A 50 22.05 10.84 34.43
CA SER A 50 21.97 9.72 33.51
C SER A 50 20.77 8.86 33.85
N LEU A 51 19.67 9.09 33.14
CA LEU A 51 18.45 8.28 33.29
C LEU A 51 18.81 6.84 32.94
N PRO A 52 18.42 5.84 33.75
CA PRO A 52 18.64 4.43 33.44
C PRO A 52 17.64 3.99 32.34
N ALA A 53 17.67 4.68 31.21
CA ALA A 53 16.76 4.50 30.08
C ALA A 53 17.56 4.25 28.81
N SER A 54 17.01 3.43 27.90
CA SER A 54 17.61 3.20 26.58
C SER A 54 17.62 4.48 25.73
N THR A 55 18.47 4.54 24.71
CA THR A 55 18.50 5.69 23.80
C THR A 55 17.13 5.96 23.14
N PRO A 56 16.36 4.94 22.66
CA PRO A 56 15.02 5.15 22.15
C PRO A 56 14.06 5.78 23.18
N GLN A 57 14.09 5.34 24.43
CA GLN A 57 13.27 5.90 25.52
C GLN A 57 13.61 7.37 25.78
N ARG A 58 14.88 7.70 25.85
CA ARG A 58 15.35 9.09 26.07
C ARG A 58 14.88 10.01 24.94
N VAL A 59 14.95 9.53 23.69
CA VAL A 59 14.45 10.29 22.55
C VAL A 59 12.93 10.45 22.63
N ARG A 60 12.17 9.41 22.96
CA ARG A 60 10.73 9.52 23.16
C ARG A 60 10.37 10.61 24.19
N MET A 61 11.00 10.57 25.36
CA MET A 61 10.79 11.59 26.41
C MET A 61 11.14 13.00 25.94
N ALA A 62 12.22 13.14 25.15
CA ALA A 62 12.59 14.43 24.57
C ALA A 62 11.53 14.93 23.56
N LEU A 63 10.99 14.04 22.69
CA LEU A 63 9.95 14.38 21.74
C LEU A 63 8.65 14.81 22.45
N GLU A 64 8.28 14.14 23.55
CA GLU A 64 7.14 14.52 24.39
C GLU A 64 7.32 15.93 25.00
N ALA A 65 8.52 16.22 25.52
CA ALA A 65 8.85 17.53 26.10
C ALA A 65 8.90 18.66 25.06
N LEU A 66 9.22 18.35 23.80
CA LEU A 66 9.27 19.31 22.69
C LEU A 66 7.87 19.68 22.16
N GLY A 67 6.86 18.89 22.46
CA GLY A 67 5.46 19.18 22.20
C GLY A 67 4.87 18.56 20.94
N PRO A 68 3.67 18.99 20.53
CA PRO A 68 2.82 18.29 19.55
C PRO A 68 3.49 17.98 18.21
N THR A 69 4.26 18.93 17.66
CA THR A 69 4.99 18.74 16.40
C THR A 69 5.92 17.53 16.47
N PHE A 70 6.71 17.44 17.55
CA PHE A 70 7.71 16.38 17.72
C PHE A 70 7.10 15.04 18.13
N ILE A 71 6.02 15.07 18.92
CA ILE A 71 5.21 13.87 19.21
C ILE A 71 4.72 13.27 17.88
N LYS A 72 4.16 14.10 17.01
CA LYS A 72 3.66 13.64 15.72
C LYS A 72 4.77 13.18 14.78
N CYS A 73 5.90 13.88 14.75
CA CYS A 73 7.11 13.42 14.06
C CYS A 73 7.49 12.00 14.50
N GLY A 74 7.52 11.76 15.81
CA GLY A 74 7.84 10.44 16.36
C GLY A 74 6.82 9.37 15.98
N GLN A 75 5.52 9.68 16.01
CA GLN A 75 4.44 8.77 15.59
C GLN A 75 4.55 8.38 14.11
N ILE A 76 4.87 9.35 13.23
CA ILE A 76 5.08 9.07 11.80
C ILE A 76 6.38 8.28 11.62
N LEU A 77 7.45 8.59 12.34
CA LEU A 77 8.70 7.83 12.32
C LEU A 77 8.51 6.40 12.83
N ALA A 78 7.61 6.16 13.77
CA ALA A 78 7.25 4.81 14.23
C ALA A 78 6.69 3.93 13.11
N SER A 79 6.12 4.51 12.04
CA SER A 79 5.68 3.77 10.86
C SER A 79 6.83 3.36 9.92
N ARG A 80 8.04 3.94 10.10
CA ARG A 80 9.23 3.68 9.29
C ARG A 80 9.99 2.44 9.79
N CYS A 81 9.28 1.32 9.88
CA CYS A 81 9.87 0.02 10.26
C CYS A 81 10.94 -0.48 9.28
N ASP A 82 11.03 0.11 8.09
CA ASP A 82 12.07 -0.13 7.10
C ASP A 82 13.43 0.48 7.46
N ILE A 83 13.44 1.52 8.31
CA ILE A 83 14.65 2.23 8.72
C ILE A 83 14.94 2.01 10.21
N LEU A 84 13.91 2.05 11.04
CA LEU A 84 14.03 1.97 12.48
C LEU A 84 13.96 0.52 12.98
N GLY A 85 14.85 0.16 13.91
CA GLY A 85 14.80 -1.12 14.59
C GLY A 85 13.56 -1.27 15.49
N PRO A 86 13.20 -2.52 15.88
CA PRO A 86 12.01 -2.77 16.69
C PRO A 86 11.98 -1.99 18.02
N GLU A 87 13.12 -1.81 18.67
CA GLU A 87 13.23 -1.04 19.91
C GLU A 87 12.79 0.42 19.74
N TRP A 88 13.20 1.05 18.61
CA TRP A 88 12.80 2.42 18.28
C TRP A 88 11.32 2.50 17.94
N VAL A 89 10.84 1.55 17.15
CA VAL A 89 9.42 1.51 16.74
C VAL A 89 8.52 1.37 17.96
N ASN A 90 8.82 0.44 18.86
CA ASN A 90 8.04 0.21 20.09
C ASN A 90 7.99 1.45 20.98
N GLU A 91 9.14 2.11 21.21
CA GLU A 91 9.19 3.32 22.02
C GLU A 91 8.44 4.49 21.35
N LEU A 92 8.63 4.69 20.05
CA LEU A 92 7.94 5.77 19.34
C LEU A 92 6.43 5.52 19.17
N GLN A 93 5.98 4.26 19.13
CA GLN A 93 4.56 3.91 19.20
C GLN A 93 3.94 4.22 20.56
N ALA A 94 4.75 4.21 21.62
CA ALA A 94 4.32 4.61 22.96
C ALA A 94 4.17 6.14 23.14
N LEU A 95 4.51 6.95 22.13
CA LEU A 95 4.18 8.38 22.11
C LEU A 95 2.66 8.55 22.12
N HIS A 96 2.10 8.58 23.32
CA HIS A 96 0.68 8.73 23.49
C HIS A 96 0.23 10.12 23.08
N SER A 97 -0.89 10.16 22.38
CA SER A 97 -1.59 11.41 22.04
C SER A 97 -2.34 12.01 23.24
N GLN A 98 -2.10 11.55 24.47
CA GLN A 98 -2.66 12.16 25.66
C GLN A 98 -1.97 13.50 25.92
N ALA A 99 -2.45 14.52 25.25
CA ALA A 99 -2.06 15.88 25.54
C ALA A 99 -2.90 16.42 26.72
N SER A 100 -2.32 17.33 27.48
CA SER A 100 -3.09 18.07 28.51
C SER A 100 -4.30 18.73 27.87
N THR A 101 -5.43 18.67 28.56
CA THR A 101 -6.63 19.39 28.12
C THR A 101 -6.40 20.89 28.19
N LEU A 102 -6.81 21.62 27.15
CA LEU A 102 -6.93 23.09 27.21
C LEU A 102 -8.29 23.46 27.76
N PRO A 103 -8.38 24.54 28.56
CA PRO A 103 -9.65 25.08 28.97
C PRO A 103 -10.52 25.47 27.76
N TRP A 104 -11.83 25.27 27.86
CA TRP A 104 -12.76 25.61 26.78
C TRP A 104 -12.62 27.06 26.30
N ALA A 105 -12.40 28.00 27.22
CA ALA A 105 -12.22 29.42 26.92
C ALA A 105 -11.09 29.72 25.89
N GLU A 106 -10.11 28.82 25.74
CA GLU A 106 -9.03 28.97 24.73
C GLU A 106 -9.46 28.49 23.34
N LEU A 107 -10.48 27.61 23.25
CA LEU A 107 -10.97 27.04 21.98
C LEU A 107 -12.24 27.72 21.47
N GLU A 108 -13.04 28.30 22.38
CA GLU A 108 -14.37 28.87 22.10
C GLU A 108 -14.33 29.89 20.94
N ALA A 109 -13.41 30.85 21.01
CA ALA A 109 -13.27 31.88 19.97
C ALA A 109 -13.05 31.27 18.57
N GLN A 110 -12.22 30.22 18.46
CA GLN A 110 -11.99 29.53 17.21
C GLN A 110 -13.21 28.76 16.73
N VAL A 111 -13.94 28.10 17.64
CA VAL A 111 -15.16 27.36 17.30
C VAL A 111 -16.25 28.31 16.80
N LEU A 112 -16.44 29.45 17.44
CA LEU A 112 -17.41 30.47 17.01
C LEU A 112 -17.02 31.08 15.66
N GLU A 113 -15.72 31.32 15.41
CA GLU A 113 -15.22 31.76 14.13
C GLU A 113 -15.52 30.74 13.02
N ASP A 114 -15.26 29.46 13.28
CA ASP A 114 -15.44 28.38 12.31
C ASP A 114 -16.92 28.07 12.03
N LEU A 115 -17.78 28.16 13.02
CA LEU A 115 -19.23 28.01 12.87
C LEU A 115 -19.88 29.24 12.20
N GLY A 116 -19.29 30.42 12.38
CA GLY A 116 -19.87 31.70 11.92
C GLY A 116 -21.11 32.16 12.70
N CYS A 117 -21.47 31.48 13.82
CA CYS A 117 -22.63 31.76 14.65
C CYS A 117 -22.41 31.27 16.09
N GLY A 118 -23.33 31.57 16.99
CA GLY A 118 -23.31 31.10 18.37
C GLY A 118 -23.54 29.60 18.47
N LEU A 119 -23.01 28.98 19.53
CA LEU A 119 -23.22 27.54 19.79
C LEU A 119 -24.69 27.17 19.90
N ASP A 120 -25.50 28.02 20.53
CA ASP A 120 -26.93 27.87 20.73
C ASP A 120 -27.75 27.87 19.44
N GLN A 121 -27.18 28.38 18.35
CA GLN A 121 -27.81 28.34 17.02
C GLN A 121 -27.57 27.03 16.27
N VAL A 122 -26.63 26.20 16.73
CA VAL A 122 -26.29 24.91 16.13
C VAL A 122 -26.60 23.74 17.03
N PHE A 123 -26.29 23.88 18.33
CA PHE A 123 -26.40 22.82 19.32
C PHE A 123 -27.47 23.11 20.35
N ALA A 124 -28.33 22.13 20.62
CA ALA A 124 -29.25 22.16 21.74
C ALA A 124 -28.51 21.96 23.07
N GLU A 125 -27.45 21.15 23.05
CA GLU A 125 -26.58 20.87 24.18
C GLU A 125 -25.13 20.79 23.67
N PHE A 126 -24.20 21.40 24.40
CA PHE A 126 -22.77 21.30 24.14
C PHE A 126 -22.03 21.10 25.46
N ASP A 127 -21.36 19.96 25.62
CA ASP A 127 -20.56 19.68 26.81
C ASP A 127 -19.18 20.33 26.65
N THR A 128 -18.84 21.29 27.50
CA THR A 128 -17.55 21.98 27.50
C THR A 128 -16.41 21.16 28.12
N GLN A 129 -16.76 20.00 28.75
CA GLN A 129 -15.75 19.04 29.20
C GLN A 129 -15.35 18.16 28.04
N PRO A 130 -14.06 18.06 27.69
CA PRO A 130 -13.63 17.24 26.54
C PRO A 130 -13.84 15.75 26.83
N LEU A 131 -14.47 15.05 25.90
CA LEU A 131 -14.57 13.59 25.87
C LEU A 131 -13.19 12.94 25.71
N ALA A 132 -12.30 13.57 24.93
CA ALA A 132 -10.93 13.14 24.70
C ALA A 132 -10.04 14.33 24.32
N ALA A 133 -8.75 14.23 24.62
CA ALA A 133 -7.74 15.22 24.23
C ALA A 133 -6.56 14.52 23.55
N ALA A 134 -6.26 14.93 22.32
CA ALA A 134 -5.13 14.47 21.54
C ALA A 134 -4.10 15.59 21.33
N SER A 135 -2.96 15.26 20.73
CA SER A 135 -1.89 16.22 20.44
C SER A 135 -2.34 17.39 19.57
N MET A 136 -3.27 17.17 18.66
CA MET A 136 -3.73 18.17 17.66
C MET A 136 -5.13 18.69 17.91
N ALA A 137 -5.97 17.98 18.66
CA ALA A 137 -7.39 18.29 18.82
C ALA A 137 -7.91 17.91 20.19
N GLN A 138 -9.04 18.50 20.54
CA GLN A 138 -9.92 18.04 21.61
C GLN A 138 -11.28 17.68 21.03
N VAL A 139 -11.93 16.72 21.66
CA VAL A 139 -13.17 16.13 21.17
C VAL A 139 -14.24 16.37 22.23
N TYR A 140 -15.38 16.89 21.81
CA TYR A 140 -16.49 17.25 22.66
C TYR A 140 -17.75 16.49 22.25
N LEU A 141 -18.62 16.23 23.23
CA LEU A 141 -19.95 15.67 22.98
C LEU A 141 -20.95 16.83 22.85
N ALA A 142 -21.81 16.75 21.85
CA ALA A 142 -22.86 17.74 21.66
C ALA A 142 -24.13 17.09 21.09
N ARG A 143 -25.25 17.83 21.12
CA ARG A 143 -26.50 17.46 20.46
C ARG A 143 -26.92 18.58 19.55
N LEU A 144 -27.19 18.29 18.29
CA LEU A 144 -27.69 19.26 17.33
C LEU A 144 -29.11 19.71 17.69
N LEU A 145 -29.54 20.87 17.23
CA LEU A 145 -30.92 21.35 17.36
C LEU A 145 -31.93 20.38 16.73
N SER A 146 -31.53 19.63 15.74
CA SER A 146 -32.32 18.56 15.11
C SER A 146 -32.41 17.28 15.94
N GLY A 147 -31.69 17.20 17.09
CA GLY A 147 -31.79 16.13 18.09
C GLY A 147 -30.68 15.06 17.99
N GLU A 148 -29.89 15.02 16.94
CA GLU A 148 -28.82 14.03 16.77
C GLU A 148 -27.66 14.28 17.74
N ALA A 149 -27.16 13.21 18.36
CA ALA A 149 -25.94 13.25 19.15
C ALA A 149 -24.73 13.29 18.19
N VAL A 150 -23.83 14.23 18.46
CA VAL A 150 -22.64 14.45 17.63
C VAL A 150 -21.37 14.54 18.45
N VAL A 151 -20.26 14.27 17.80
CA VAL A 151 -18.91 14.52 18.32
C VAL A 151 -18.35 15.72 17.56
N VAL A 152 -17.82 16.68 18.31
CA VAL A 152 -17.20 17.89 17.77
C VAL A 152 -15.70 17.82 18.04
N LYS A 153 -14.91 17.63 17.00
CA LYS A 153 -13.45 17.60 17.04
C LYS A 153 -12.93 19.01 16.74
N VAL A 154 -12.27 19.62 17.70
CA VAL A 154 -11.79 21.00 17.64
C VAL A 154 -10.27 21.00 17.61
N GLN A 155 -9.67 21.62 16.61
CA GLN A 155 -8.22 21.76 16.49
C GLN A 155 -7.68 22.71 17.57
N ARG A 156 -6.48 22.41 18.09
CA ARG A 156 -5.81 23.31 19.06
C ARG A 156 -5.41 24.62 18.38
N PRO A 157 -5.66 25.76 19.01
CA PRO A 157 -5.33 27.06 18.44
C PRO A 157 -3.83 27.25 18.18
N GLY A 158 -3.48 27.94 17.10
CA GLY A 158 -2.09 28.29 16.77
C GLY A 158 -1.20 27.13 16.31
N LEU A 159 -1.72 25.90 16.26
CA LEU A 159 -0.94 24.69 15.98
C LEU A 159 -0.28 24.73 14.59
N ARG A 160 -0.99 25.16 13.55
CA ARG A 160 -0.48 25.26 12.19
C ARG A 160 0.77 26.15 12.10
N HIS A 161 0.73 27.31 12.79
CA HIS A 161 1.87 28.25 12.79
C HIS A 161 3.11 27.63 13.46
N THR A 162 2.92 27.01 14.63
CA THR A 162 4.01 26.35 15.38
C THR A 162 4.60 25.18 14.59
N MET A 163 3.75 24.33 14.02
CA MET A 163 4.19 23.17 13.22
C MET A 163 4.96 23.61 11.97
N THR A 164 4.47 24.64 11.26
CA THR A 164 5.17 25.13 10.06
C THR A 164 6.58 25.62 10.41
N ALA A 165 6.74 26.35 11.51
CA ALA A 165 8.05 26.83 11.95
C ALA A 165 8.99 25.68 12.35
N ASP A 166 8.49 24.69 13.09
CA ASP A 166 9.25 23.51 13.50
C ASP A 166 9.67 22.67 12.27
N LEU A 167 8.79 22.49 11.29
CA LEU A 167 9.06 21.74 10.06
C LEU A 167 10.11 22.43 9.17
N GLN A 168 10.09 23.75 9.06
CA GLN A 168 11.13 24.53 8.37
C GLN A 168 12.50 24.33 9.03
N LEU A 169 12.54 24.31 10.36
CA LEU A 169 13.75 24.05 11.11
C LEU A 169 14.26 22.62 10.87
N LEU A 170 13.37 21.63 10.92
CA LEU A 170 13.71 20.24 10.63
C LEU A 170 14.23 20.06 9.20
N GLU A 171 13.68 20.78 8.20
CA GLU A 171 14.19 20.74 6.82
C GLU A 171 15.62 21.31 6.73
N SER A 172 15.89 22.38 7.47
CA SER A 172 17.25 22.96 7.56
C SER A 172 18.24 21.99 8.21
N LEU A 173 17.85 21.31 9.29
CA LEU A 173 18.66 20.27 9.92
C LEU A 173 18.88 19.07 8.99
N ALA A 174 17.85 18.62 8.28
CA ALA A 174 17.95 17.53 7.32
C ALA A 174 18.93 17.84 6.17
N GLN A 175 19.00 19.11 5.76
CA GLN A 175 19.99 19.56 4.78
C GLN A 175 21.43 19.43 5.29
N LEU A 176 21.66 19.68 6.58
CA LEU A 176 22.98 19.48 7.20
C LEU A 176 23.31 17.98 7.31
N VAL A 177 22.35 17.16 7.73
CA VAL A 177 22.51 15.70 7.83
C VAL A 177 22.82 15.07 6.48
N GLU A 178 22.22 15.57 5.40
CA GLU A 178 22.41 15.06 4.03
C GLU A 178 23.81 15.29 3.48
N GLN A 179 24.60 16.21 4.09
CA GLN A 179 26.01 16.40 3.75
C GLN A 179 26.90 15.21 4.19
N ASN A 180 26.43 14.40 5.12
CA ASN A 180 27.10 13.15 5.51
C ASN A 180 26.77 12.05 4.48
N ALA A 181 27.80 11.60 3.72
CA ALA A 181 27.62 10.60 2.66
C ALA A 181 26.97 9.30 3.15
N ALA A 182 27.22 8.86 4.39
CA ALA A 182 26.62 7.66 4.97
C ALA A 182 25.12 7.81 5.23
N LEU A 183 24.64 9.03 5.48
CA LEU A 183 23.25 9.35 5.78
C LEU A 183 22.48 9.85 4.55
N ALA A 184 23.17 10.38 3.54
CA ALA A 184 22.58 10.87 2.30
C ALA A 184 21.77 9.78 1.55
N VAL A 185 22.15 8.51 1.69
CA VAL A 185 21.44 7.36 1.11
C VAL A 185 19.97 7.31 1.56
N TYR A 186 19.67 7.72 2.80
CA TYR A 186 18.32 7.76 3.37
C TYR A 186 17.51 8.99 2.94
N GLN A 187 18.10 9.93 2.20
CA GLN A 187 17.45 11.16 1.70
C GLN A 187 16.72 11.96 2.80
N PRO A 188 17.42 12.43 3.84
CA PRO A 188 16.81 13.08 5.00
C PRO A 188 15.88 14.24 4.65
N ARG A 189 16.24 15.09 3.67
CA ARG A 189 15.37 16.19 3.22
C ARG A 189 14.06 15.71 2.62
N GLN A 190 14.12 14.66 1.80
CA GLN A 190 12.91 14.08 1.22
C GLN A 190 12.01 13.48 2.30
N MET A 191 12.62 12.83 3.30
CA MET A 191 11.88 12.31 4.46
C MET A 191 11.18 13.42 5.24
N VAL A 192 11.89 14.52 5.55
CA VAL A 192 11.28 15.65 6.26
C VAL A 192 10.18 16.33 5.43
N ARG A 193 10.33 16.44 4.12
CA ARG A 193 9.28 16.96 3.25
C ARG A 193 8.03 16.07 3.20
N GLN A 194 8.22 14.75 3.17
CA GLN A 194 7.10 13.80 3.25
C GLN A 194 6.40 13.89 4.61
N LEU A 195 7.19 13.96 5.70
CA LEU A 195 6.70 14.18 7.05
C LEU A 195 5.90 15.49 7.14
N ALA A 196 6.46 16.60 6.63
CA ALA A 196 5.81 17.90 6.64
C ALA A 196 4.46 17.87 5.89
N ARG A 197 4.43 17.23 4.73
CA ARG A 197 3.18 17.07 3.97
C ARG A 197 2.14 16.30 4.77
N ALA A 198 2.48 15.13 5.30
CA ALA A 198 1.57 14.31 6.08
C ALA A 198 1.04 15.06 7.33
N MET A 199 1.90 15.80 8.03
CA MET A 199 1.50 16.57 9.20
C MET A 199 0.60 17.77 8.87
N LEU A 200 0.86 18.46 7.75
CA LEU A 200 0.03 19.59 7.33
C LEU A 200 -1.32 19.14 6.75
N GLU A 201 -1.37 17.99 6.09
CA GLU A 201 -2.61 17.34 5.65
C GLU A 201 -3.48 16.95 6.85
N GLU A 202 -2.90 16.43 7.93
CA GLU A 202 -3.61 16.06 9.16
C GLU A 202 -4.18 17.27 9.93
N LEU A 203 -3.66 18.48 9.67
CA LEU A 203 -4.23 19.72 10.21
C LEU A 203 -5.50 20.18 9.47
N ASP A 204 -5.88 19.52 8.40
CA ASP A 204 -7.08 19.82 7.63
C ASP A 204 -8.15 18.76 7.87
N PHE A 205 -9.07 19.00 8.80
CA PHE A 205 -10.14 18.06 9.12
C PHE A 205 -11.13 17.83 7.98
N THR A 206 -11.13 18.69 6.95
CA THR A 206 -11.94 18.41 5.77
C THR A 206 -11.45 17.17 5.02
N GLN A 207 -10.14 16.88 5.06
CA GLN A 207 -9.58 15.65 4.49
C GLN A 207 -10.05 14.42 5.25
N GLU A 208 -10.06 14.50 6.60
CA GLU A 208 -10.58 13.41 7.45
C GLU A 208 -12.06 13.14 7.16
N GLY A 209 -12.88 14.18 7.07
CA GLY A 209 -14.29 14.05 6.71
C GLY A 209 -14.51 13.45 5.32
N GLN A 210 -13.77 13.92 4.30
CA GLN A 210 -13.85 13.38 2.94
C GLN A 210 -13.41 11.92 2.84
N ASN A 211 -12.38 11.53 3.60
CA ASN A 211 -11.96 10.14 3.71
C ASN A 211 -13.06 9.28 4.33
N GLY A 212 -13.69 9.77 5.42
CA GLY A 212 -14.83 9.12 6.06
C GLY A 212 -16.00 8.91 5.10
N ASP A 213 -16.43 9.95 4.38
CA ASP A 213 -17.49 9.86 3.37
C ASP A 213 -17.15 8.87 2.25
N SER A 214 -15.90 8.86 1.78
CA SER A 214 -15.46 7.94 0.74
C SER A 214 -15.55 6.48 1.21
N ILE A 215 -15.11 6.20 2.42
CA ILE A 215 -15.21 4.86 3.02
C ILE A 215 -16.68 4.51 3.29
N ALA A 216 -17.50 5.45 3.77
CA ALA A 216 -18.93 5.24 3.98
C ALA A 216 -19.64 4.81 2.68
N GLN A 217 -19.33 5.46 1.56
CA GLN A 217 -19.85 5.09 0.25
C GLN A 217 -19.48 3.65 -0.14
N ASN A 218 -18.23 3.23 0.10
CA ASN A 218 -17.77 1.88 -0.18
C ASN A 218 -18.50 0.81 0.66
N PHE A 219 -18.99 1.18 1.83
CA PHE A 219 -19.74 0.30 2.75
C PHE A 219 -21.24 0.51 2.74
N ALA A 220 -21.81 1.32 1.84
CA ALA A 220 -23.24 1.62 1.79
C ALA A 220 -24.14 0.36 1.71
N GLN A 221 -23.62 -0.75 1.11
CA GLN A 221 -24.32 -2.03 1.01
C GLN A 221 -23.93 -3.05 2.09
N THR A 222 -23.19 -2.60 3.12
CA THR A 222 -22.66 -3.48 4.18
C THR A 222 -23.18 -3.04 5.56
N PRO A 223 -24.40 -3.44 5.95
CA PRO A 223 -25.11 -2.85 7.10
C PRO A 223 -24.44 -3.12 8.46
N HIS A 224 -23.52 -4.09 8.52
CA HIS A 224 -22.79 -4.40 9.75
C HIS A 224 -21.49 -3.59 9.92
N ILE A 225 -21.14 -2.73 8.95
CA ILE A 225 -20.07 -1.75 9.09
C ILE A 225 -20.67 -0.37 9.16
N VAL A 226 -20.23 0.42 10.14
CA VAL A 226 -20.77 1.75 10.42
C VAL A 226 -19.66 2.77 10.37
N ILE A 227 -19.89 3.81 9.59
CA ILE A 227 -19.02 4.99 9.48
C ILE A 227 -19.86 6.19 9.92
N PRO A 228 -19.37 7.04 10.84
CA PRO A 228 -20.11 8.20 11.30
C PRO A 228 -20.39 9.16 10.15
N ARG A 229 -21.62 9.67 10.10
CA ARG A 229 -21.99 10.73 9.16
C ARG A 229 -21.29 12.02 9.52
N ILE A 230 -20.79 12.73 8.50
CA ILE A 230 -20.20 14.06 8.66
C ILE A 230 -21.27 15.14 8.44
N TYR A 231 -21.31 16.11 9.33
CA TYR A 231 -22.21 17.27 9.24
C TYR A 231 -21.45 18.47 8.63
N TRP A 232 -21.34 18.47 7.30
CA TRP A 232 -20.55 19.45 6.55
C TRP A 232 -20.99 20.90 6.76
N ALA A 233 -22.27 21.15 7.05
CA ALA A 233 -22.77 22.48 7.34
C ALA A 233 -22.11 23.12 8.58
N PHE A 234 -21.53 22.30 9.46
CA PHE A 234 -20.91 22.71 10.73
C PHE A 234 -19.44 22.31 10.80
N SER A 235 -18.85 21.88 9.70
CA SER A 235 -17.47 21.41 9.65
C SER A 235 -16.60 22.34 8.80
N SER A 236 -15.33 22.51 9.22
CA SER A 236 -14.32 23.36 8.58
C SER A 236 -12.96 22.65 8.59
N GLN A 237 -11.89 23.36 8.18
CA GLN A 237 -10.52 22.84 8.30
C GLN A 237 -10.10 22.58 9.75
N ARG A 238 -10.68 23.30 10.74
CA ARG A 238 -10.29 23.25 12.15
C ARG A 238 -11.36 22.67 13.05
N LEU A 239 -12.54 22.39 12.49
CA LEU A 239 -13.71 21.88 13.21
C LEU A 239 -14.34 20.74 12.41
N LEU A 240 -14.49 19.56 13.03
CA LEU A 240 -15.18 18.42 12.41
C LEU A 240 -16.35 18.01 13.31
N VAL A 241 -17.55 18.08 12.75
CA VAL A 241 -18.78 17.62 13.42
C VAL A 241 -19.22 16.33 12.75
N GLN A 242 -19.22 15.25 13.53
CA GLN A 242 -19.60 13.92 13.07
C GLN A 242 -20.59 13.24 14.01
N GLU A 243 -21.32 12.28 13.52
CA GLU A 243 -22.25 11.45 14.28
C GLU A 243 -21.57 10.79 15.48
N PHE A 244 -22.20 10.85 16.64
CA PHE A 244 -21.75 10.07 17.79
C PHE A 244 -22.25 8.63 17.68
N LEU A 245 -21.32 7.67 17.65
CA LEU A 245 -21.64 6.26 17.64
C LEU A 245 -21.67 5.72 19.09
N PRO A 246 -22.86 5.43 19.66
CA PRO A 246 -22.95 4.78 20.95
C PRO A 246 -22.41 3.36 20.86
N SER A 247 -21.28 3.10 21.51
CA SER A 247 -20.50 1.89 21.23
C SER A 247 -19.47 1.61 22.32
N PHE A 248 -18.92 0.39 22.30
CA PHE A 248 -17.85 -0.07 23.17
C PHE A 248 -16.52 -0.10 22.43
N THR A 249 -15.43 0.17 23.11
CA THR A 249 -14.09 -0.03 22.54
C THR A 249 -13.76 -1.53 22.54
N PRO A 250 -13.34 -2.15 21.44
CA PRO A 250 -13.09 -3.60 21.33
C PRO A 250 -11.73 -3.99 21.96
N LEU A 251 -11.50 -3.61 23.23
CA LEU A 251 -10.22 -3.83 23.90
C LEU A 251 -10.20 -5.07 24.78
N ALA A 252 -11.36 -5.50 25.27
CA ALA A 252 -11.43 -6.63 26.21
C ALA A 252 -12.51 -7.60 25.73
N ARG A 253 -12.08 -8.78 25.30
CA ARG A 253 -12.98 -9.86 24.87
C ARG A 253 -14.06 -10.16 25.90
N ASP A 254 -13.67 -10.27 27.17
CA ASP A 254 -14.58 -10.60 28.26
C ASP A 254 -15.63 -9.49 28.49
N ALA A 255 -15.20 -8.22 28.42
CA ALA A 255 -16.12 -7.08 28.55
C ALA A 255 -17.15 -7.02 27.40
N LEU A 256 -16.78 -7.43 26.18
CA LEU A 256 -17.71 -7.53 25.06
C LEU A 256 -18.75 -8.63 25.28
N ILE A 257 -18.30 -9.79 25.80
CA ILE A 257 -19.20 -10.91 26.14
C ILE A 257 -20.19 -10.51 27.24
N GLU A 258 -19.73 -9.79 28.27
CA GLU A 258 -20.60 -9.24 29.33
C GLU A 258 -21.67 -8.29 28.80
N GLN A 259 -21.37 -7.58 27.68
CA GLN A 259 -22.32 -6.71 26.98
C GLN A 259 -23.19 -7.47 25.96
N GLY A 260 -23.11 -8.81 25.91
CA GLY A 260 -23.90 -9.65 25.00
C GLY A 260 -23.42 -9.63 23.55
N LEU A 261 -22.18 -9.19 23.31
CA LEU A 261 -21.56 -9.16 21.99
C LEU A 261 -20.75 -10.44 21.72
N ASP A 262 -20.61 -10.82 20.45
CA ASP A 262 -19.78 -11.93 20.00
C ASP A 262 -18.43 -11.42 19.44
N PRO A 263 -17.31 -11.54 20.19
CA PRO A 263 -16.01 -11.05 19.75
C PRO A 263 -15.52 -11.73 18.47
N GLY A 264 -15.81 -13.04 18.29
CA GLY A 264 -15.42 -13.77 17.07
C GLY A 264 -16.17 -13.27 15.84
N LEU A 265 -17.46 -12.94 15.97
CA LEU A 265 -18.23 -12.32 14.87
C LEU A 265 -17.72 -10.91 14.54
N LEU A 266 -17.42 -10.11 15.56
CA LEU A 266 -16.84 -8.78 15.41
C LEU A 266 -15.48 -8.86 14.69
N ALA A 267 -14.61 -9.80 15.09
CA ALA A 267 -13.32 -10.03 14.47
C ALA A 267 -13.46 -10.41 12.98
N ARG A 268 -14.34 -11.36 12.65
CA ARG A 268 -14.60 -11.77 11.26
C ARG A 268 -15.18 -10.63 10.42
N ARG A 269 -16.09 -9.80 10.95
CA ARG A 269 -16.65 -8.63 10.26
C ARG A 269 -15.57 -7.56 10.02
N GLY A 270 -14.76 -7.26 11.04
CA GLY A 270 -13.64 -6.33 10.95
C GLY A 270 -12.59 -6.79 9.93
N ALA A 271 -12.21 -8.07 9.94
CA ALA A 271 -11.27 -8.66 8.99
C ALA A 271 -11.77 -8.52 7.54
N ARG A 272 -13.02 -8.89 7.28
CA ARG A 272 -13.62 -8.76 5.93
C ARG A 272 -13.69 -7.31 5.48
N ALA A 273 -14.06 -6.38 6.38
CA ALA A 273 -14.09 -4.96 6.07
C ALA A 273 -12.70 -4.44 5.70
N PHE A 274 -11.68 -4.79 6.49
CA PHE A 274 -10.31 -4.39 6.23
C PHE A 274 -9.77 -4.93 4.91
N ILE A 275 -10.02 -6.21 4.61
CA ILE A 275 -9.62 -6.84 3.36
C ILE A 275 -10.33 -6.18 2.17
N LYS A 276 -11.63 -5.87 2.29
CA LYS A 276 -12.38 -5.15 1.27
C LYS A 276 -11.77 -3.77 1.00
N MET A 277 -11.53 -2.98 2.05
CA MET A 277 -10.88 -1.66 1.94
C MET A 277 -9.55 -1.76 1.19
N LEU A 278 -8.74 -2.78 1.49
CA LEU A 278 -7.40 -2.96 0.95
C LEU A 278 -7.42 -3.44 -0.50
N LEU A 279 -8.13 -4.53 -0.77
CA LEU A 279 -8.05 -5.24 -2.05
C LEU A 279 -9.10 -4.75 -3.05
N GLU A 280 -10.35 -4.54 -2.63
CA GLU A 280 -11.43 -4.16 -3.54
C GLU A 280 -11.47 -2.63 -3.74
N ASP A 281 -11.49 -1.84 -2.65
CA ASP A 281 -11.67 -0.40 -2.73
C ASP A 281 -10.35 0.35 -3.00
N GLY A 282 -9.21 -0.19 -2.57
CA GLY A 282 -7.91 0.47 -2.64
C GLY A 282 -7.82 1.72 -1.74
N LEU A 283 -8.78 1.89 -0.84
CA LEU A 283 -8.85 2.95 0.15
C LEU A 283 -9.02 2.29 1.52
N PHE A 284 -7.99 2.33 2.37
CA PHE A 284 -7.98 1.59 3.62
C PHE A 284 -7.62 2.47 4.81
N HIS A 285 -8.13 2.10 5.97
CA HIS A 285 -7.80 2.75 7.24
C HIS A 285 -6.31 2.53 7.57
N GLY A 286 -5.56 3.62 7.69
CA GLY A 286 -4.11 3.58 7.91
C GLY A 286 -3.68 3.30 9.35
N ASP A 287 -4.58 3.42 10.33
CA ASP A 287 -4.31 3.23 11.75
C ASP A 287 -5.48 2.59 12.51
N PRO A 288 -5.83 1.31 12.23
CA PRO A 288 -6.98 0.63 12.82
C PRO A 288 -6.71 0.15 14.25
N HIS A 289 -6.20 1.05 15.10
CA HIS A 289 -5.98 0.72 16.50
C HIS A 289 -7.31 0.64 17.27
N PRO A 290 -7.35 -0.01 18.45
CA PRO A 290 -8.61 -0.24 19.19
C PRO A 290 -9.38 1.04 19.50
N GLY A 291 -8.69 2.19 19.64
CA GLY A 291 -9.31 3.49 19.87
C GLY A 291 -10.15 4.00 18.69
N ASN A 292 -9.81 3.59 17.47
CA ASN A 292 -10.48 4.00 16.22
C ASN A 292 -11.55 2.99 15.77
N LEU A 293 -11.67 1.87 16.48
CA LEU A 293 -12.67 0.85 16.22
C LEU A 293 -13.75 0.88 17.30
N ARG A 294 -14.99 0.56 16.93
CA ARG A 294 -16.12 0.52 17.84
C ARG A 294 -16.92 -0.77 17.66
N ALA A 295 -17.14 -1.46 18.77
CA ALA A 295 -18.10 -2.57 18.83
C ALA A 295 -19.47 -2.00 19.18
N MET A 296 -20.43 -2.13 18.28
CA MET A 296 -21.79 -1.62 18.46
C MET A 296 -22.76 -2.75 18.80
N SER A 297 -23.96 -2.40 19.30
CA SER A 297 -25.07 -3.33 19.42
C SER A 297 -25.26 -4.09 18.09
N ASP A 298 -25.80 -5.30 18.16
CA ASP A 298 -25.99 -6.20 17.02
C ASP A 298 -24.67 -6.66 16.35
N ASN A 299 -23.56 -6.60 17.09
CA ASN A 299 -22.23 -6.98 16.62
C ASN A 299 -21.78 -6.19 15.36
N ARG A 300 -22.23 -4.94 15.18
CA ARG A 300 -21.72 -4.07 14.12
C ARG A 300 -20.35 -3.51 14.51
N VAL A 301 -19.52 -3.28 13.49
CA VAL A 301 -18.19 -2.69 13.64
C VAL A 301 -18.22 -1.25 13.13
N GLY A 302 -17.88 -0.30 14.00
CA GLY A 302 -17.74 1.11 13.66
C GLY A 302 -16.27 1.49 13.46
N PHE A 303 -16.00 2.38 12.51
CA PHE A 303 -14.71 3.04 12.33
C PHE A 303 -14.92 4.54 12.51
N ILE A 304 -14.10 5.22 13.33
CA ILE A 304 -14.42 6.59 13.77
C ILE A 304 -13.38 7.66 13.48
N ASP A 305 -12.16 7.34 13.11
CA ASP A 305 -11.09 8.29 12.80
C ASP A 305 -10.51 7.97 11.44
N PHE A 306 -10.54 8.91 10.51
CA PHE A 306 -10.05 8.78 9.14
C PHE A 306 -8.95 9.79 8.82
N GLY A 307 -8.27 10.29 9.85
CA GLY A 307 -7.14 11.20 9.72
C GLY A 307 -5.94 10.56 9.01
N MET A 308 -5.82 9.22 9.11
CA MET A 308 -4.81 8.45 8.40
C MET A 308 -5.48 7.40 7.52
N VAL A 309 -5.45 7.59 6.21
CA VAL A 309 -5.92 6.63 5.19
C VAL A 309 -4.83 6.34 4.19
N GLY A 310 -4.72 5.07 3.83
CA GLY A 310 -3.86 4.63 2.73
C GLY A 310 -4.65 4.53 1.42
N ARG A 311 -4.00 4.88 0.32
CA ARG A 311 -4.57 4.74 -1.03
C ARG A 311 -3.66 3.87 -1.88
N LEU A 312 -4.22 2.85 -2.51
CA LEU A 312 -3.56 1.96 -3.44
C LEU A 312 -4.22 2.10 -4.81
N ASP A 313 -3.48 2.55 -5.80
CA ASP A 313 -3.92 2.47 -7.18
C ASP A 313 -4.01 1.00 -7.64
N GLU A 314 -4.58 0.75 -8.81
CA GLU A 314 -4.80 -0.60 -9.35
C GLU A 314 -3.47 -1.39 -9.44
N ARG A 315 -2.40 -0.73 -9.88
CA ARG A 315 -1.08 -1.34 -9.98
C ARG A 315 -0.56 -1.78 -8.61
N ARG A 316 -0.69 -0.93 -7.59
CA ARG A 316 -0.22 -1.24 -6.23
C ARG A 316 -1.06 -2.31 -5.56
N ARG A 317 -2.36 -2.33 -5.81
CA ARG A 317 -3.23 -3.45 -5.35
C ARG A 317 -2.76 -4.78 -5.92
N LEU A 318 -2.38 -4.81 -7.20
CA LEU A 318 -1.81 -5.99 -7.84
C LEU A 318 -0.49 -6.44 -7.22
N GLU A 319 0.40 -5.50 -6.94
CA GLU A 319 1.68 -5.80 -6.29
C GLU A 319 1.46 -6.40 -4.89
N VAL A 320 0.54 -5.81 -4.10
CA VAL A 320 0.15 -6.34 -2.78
C VAL A 320 -0.49 -7.73 -2.90
N MET A 321 -1.37 -7.94 -3.87
CA MET A 321 -1.96 -9.24 -4.13
C MET A 321 -0.91 -10.29 -4.51
N ASN A 322 0.06 -9.93 -5.37
CA ASN A 322 1.16 -10.83 -5.73
C ASN A 322 2.06 -11.14 -4.53
N PHE A 323 2.28 -10.17 -3.63
CA PHE A 323 2.96 -10.40 -2.37
C PHE A 323 2.20 -11.42 -1.51
N MET A 324 0.90 -11.23 -1.32
CA MET A 324 0.06 -12.17 -0.57
C MET A 324 0.07 -13.58 -1.19
N ARG A 325 0.03 -13.65 -2.52
CA ARG A 325 0.16 -14.94 -3.24
C ARG A 325 1.52 -15.59 -3.02
N ALA A 326 2.60 -14.83 -3.14
CA ALA A 326 3.95 -15.34 -2.89
C ALA A 326 4.04 -16.01 -1.50
N LEU A 327 3.42 -15.39 -0.48
CA LEU A 327 3.38 -15.92 0.88
C LEU A 327 2.51 -17.19 0.99
N THR A 328 1.32 -17.20 0.37
CA THR A 328 0.38 -18.34 0.45
C THR A 328 0.80 -19.53 -0.39
N GLU A 329 1.42 -19.31 -1.55
CA GLU A 329 1.89 -20.34 -2.47
C GLU A 329 3.32 -20.81 -2.15
N GLY A 330 4.04 -20.12 -1.28
CA GLY A 330 5.44 -20.42 -0.96
C GLY A 330 6.39 -20.13 -2.14
N SER A 331 6.03 -19.19 -3.04
CA SER A 331 6.80 -18.95 -4.26
C SER A 331 7.86 -17.87 -4.06
N THR A 332 9.13 -18.30 -4.06
CA THR A 332 10.29 -17.41 -4.01
C THR A 332 10.36 -16.50 -5.25
N GLU A 333 9.99 -17.02 -6.42
CA GLU A 333 10.04 -16.29 -7.69
C GLU A 333 9.06 -15.10 -7.70
N LEU A 334 7.84 -15.32 -7.20
CA LEU A 334 6.85 -14.25 -7.06
C LEU A 334 7.33 -13.19 -6.05
N LEU A 335 7.92 -13.61 -4.95
CA LEU A 335 8.46 -12.68 -3.95
C LEU A 335 9.61 -11.85 -4.52
N VAL A 336 10.53 -12.45 -5.29
CA VAL A 336 11.60 -11.73 -6.00
C VAL A 336 11.03 -10.69 -6.95
N ALA A 337 10.02 -11.06 -7.74
CA ALA A 337 9.38 -10.13 -8.68
C ALA A 337 8.77 -8.92 -7.94
N VAL A 338 8.06 -9.15 -6.85
CA VAL A 338 7.48 -8.10 -6.01
C VAL A 338 8.55 -7.20 -5.40
N LEU A 339 9.64 -7.77 -4.87
CA LEU A 339 10.74 -7.00 -4.29
C LEU A 339 11.43 -6.12 -5.33
N ILE A 340 11.60 -6.60 -6.57
CA ILE A 340 12.14 -5.81 -7.68
C ILE A 340 11.21 -4.63 -7.99
N ASP A 341 9.90 -4.88 -8.07
CA ASP A 341 8.92 -3.83 -8.36
C ASP A 341 8.88 -2.76 -7.26
N TRP A 342 9.03 -3.15 -5.99
CA TRP A 342 9.04 -2.24 -4.86
C TRP A 342 10.35 -1.46 -4.71
N SER A 343 11.48 -2.07 -5.04
CA SER A 343 12.80 -1.43 -4.95
C SER A 343 13.06 -0.42 -6.08
N GLY A 344 12.30 -0.47 -7.17
CA GLY A 344 12.40 0.44 -8.31
C GLY A 344 13.74 0.38 -9.04
N GLU A 345 14.16 1.49 -9.65
CA GLU A 345 15.40 1.58 -10.44
C GLU A 345 16.70 1.51 -9.61
N ARG A 346 16.58 1.46 -8.27
CA ARG A 346 17.72 1.51 -7.33
C ARG A 346 18.32 0.15 -7.00
N VAL A 347 17.82 -0.91 -7.60
CA VAL A 347 18.40 -2.25 -7.40
C VAL A 347 19.77 -2.31 -8.05
N GLN A 348 20.81 -2.19 -7.23
CA GLN A 348 22.20 -2.35 -7.71
C GLN A 348 22.65 -3.81 -7.80
N ASP A 349 22.04 -4.69 -6.99
CA ASP A 349 22.39 -6.11 -6.93
C ASP A 349 21.15 -7.01 -6.81
N LEU A 350 20.80 -7.65 -7.92
CA LEU A 350 19.68 -8.59 -8.01
C LEU A 350 19.93 -9.84 -7.15
N SER A 351 21.20 -10.23 -6.95
CA SER A 351 21.55 -11.41 -6.14
C SER A 351 21.17 -11.23 -4.68
N GLN A 352 21.24 -10.01 -4.16
CA GLN A 352 20.81 -9.68 -2.79
C GLN A 352 19.30 -9.84 -2.62
N ILE A 353 18.52 -9.43 -3.61
CA ILE A 353 17.06 -9.59 -3.58
C ILE A 353 16.68 -11.08 -3.63
N GLU A 354 17.32 -11.85 -4.50
CA GLU A 354 17.07 -13.29 -4.58
C GLU A 354 17.46 -14.01 -3.29
N GLN A 355 18.58 -13.61 -2.68
CA GLN A 355 19.00 -14.17 -1.41
C GLN A 355 18.01 -13.81 -0.30
N ALA A 356 17.60 -12.54 -0.20
CA ALA A 356 16.60 -12.07 0.74
C ALA A 356 15.28 -12.85 0.61
N ALA A 357 14.79 -13.03 -0.61
CA ALA A 357 13.56 -13.78 -0.86
C ALA A 357 13.69 -15.26 -0.44
N ARG A 358 14.82 -15.92 -0.76
CA ARG A 358 15.08 -17.31 -0.36
C ARG A 358 15.13 -17.47 1.15
N GLU A 359 15.85 -16.59 1.84
CA GLU A 359 15.95 -16.63 3.31
C GLU A 359 14.60 -16.43 3.97
N TYR A 360 13.82 -15.46 3.47
CA TYR A 360 12.49 -15.20 3.98
C TYR A 360 11.57 -16.42 3.81
N MET A 361 11.51 -16.99 2.61
CA MET A 361 10.68 -18.15 2.33
C MET A 361 11.10 -19.38 3.14
N ALA A 362 12.41 -19.60 3.33
CA ALA A 362 12.92 -20.70 4.14
C ALA A 362 12.51 -20.62 5.62
N ARG A 363 12.39 -19.41 6.17
CA ARG A 363 11.93 -19.18 7.56
C ARG A 363 10.43 -19.47 7.73
N HIS A 364 9.64 -19.32 6.65
CA HIS A 364 8.17 -19.34 6.71
C HIS A 364 7.52 -20.53 6.00
N THR A 365 8.27 -21.58 5.71
CA THR A 365 7.74 -22.84 5.17
C THR A 365 7.20 -23.71 6.29
N GLY A 366 5.86 -23.87 6.42
CA GLY A 366 5.26 -24.99 7.16
C GLY A 366 4.51 -24.71 8.46
N GLY A 367 3.92 -23.52 8.67
CA GLY A 367 3.10 -23.26 9.86
C GLY A 367 1.93 -22.29 9.62
N GLN A 368 0.94 -22.28 10.53
CA GLN A 368 -0.02 -21.17 10.62
C GLN A 368 0.74 -19.93 11.09
N LEU A 369 1.07 -19.05 10.16
CA LEU A 369 1.83 -17.84 10.45
C LEU A 369 0.85 -16.66 10.57
N LYS A 370 0.93 -15.95 11.69
CA LYS A 370 0.22 -14.68 11.85
C LYS A 370 0.79 -13.67 10.88
N ILE A 371 -0.07 -12.90 10.23
CA ILE A 371 0.33 -11.92 9.23
C ILE A 371 1.26 -10.84 9.82
N SER A 372 1.05 -10.47 11.09
CA SER A 372 1.92 -9.55 11.82
C SER A 372 3.36 -10.07 11.96
N ALA A 373 3.54 -11.36 12.24
CA ALA A 373 4.85 -11.98 12.32
C ALA A 373 5.53 -12.02 10.95
N LEU A 374 4.79 -12.45 9.91
CA LEU A 374 5.27 -12.45 8.53
C LEU A 374 5.76 -11.05 8.08
N ILE A 375 4.96 -10.02 8.32
CA ILE A 375 5.32 -8.65 7.93
C ILE A 375 6.49 -8.14 8.77
N THR A 376 6.55 -8.44 10.06
CA THR A 376 7.64 -8.01 10.94
C THR A 376 8.98 -8.60 10.49
N ASP A 377 9.01 -9.89 10.17
CA ASP A 377 10.20 -10.56 9.65
C ASP A 377 10.58 -10.05 8.26
N PHE A 378 9.59 -9.78 7.41
CA PHE A 378 9.79 -9.16 6.10
C PHE A 378 10.44 -7.77 6.22
N LEU A 379 9.94 -6.93 7.13
CA LEU A 379 10.53 -5.61 7.40
C LEU A 379 11.94 -5.72 8.00
N GLY A 380 12.21 -6.77 8.78
CA GLY A 380 13.54 -7.11 9.26
C GLY A 380 14.51 -7.35 8.12
N LEU A 381 14.09 -8.17 7.17
CA LEU A 381 14.87 -8.49 5.97
C LEU A 381 15.09 -7.26 5.07
N ILE A 382 14.07 -6.45 4.85
CA ILE A 382 14.17 -5.18 4.11
C ILE A 382 15.27 -4.28 4.71
N ARG A 383 15.36 -4.18 6.05
CA ARG A 383 16.41 -3.42 6.73
C ARG A 383 17.79 -4.04 6.57
N GLU A 384 17.91 -5.36 6.74
CA GLU A 384 19.16 -6.12 6.63
C GLU A 384 19.80 -5.92 5.25
N TYR A 385 18.99 -6.02 4.21
CA TYR A 385 19.42 -5.85 2.81
C TYR A 385 19.35 -4.38 2.32
N ARG A 386 19.05 -3.41 3.20
CA ARG A 386 18.96 -1.96 2.91
C ARG A 386 18.04 -1.64 1.72
N LEU A 387 16.98 -2.40 1.57
CA LEU A 387 15.96 -2.14 0.56
C LEU A 387 15.04 -1.00 1.03
N LEU A 388 14.64 -0.12 0.13
CA LEU A 388 13.74 0.99 0.45
C LEU A 388 12.32 0.63 0.01
N LEU A 389 11.39 0.68 0.94
CA LEU A 389 9.97 0.51 0.65
C LEU A 389 9.31 1.84 0.23
N PRO A 390 8.42 1.80 -0.77
CA PRO A 390 7.57 2.94 -1.09
C PRO A 390 6.74 3.38 0.13
N PRO A 391 6.53 4.70 0.35
CA PRO A 391 5.86 5.21 1.56
C PRO A 391 4.46 4.64 1.81
N HIS A 392 3.67 4.44 0.75
CA HIS A 392 2.32 3.87 0.87
C HIS A 392 2.30 2.41 1.36
N LEU A 393 3.36 1.62 1.10
CA LEU A 393 3.49 0.26 1.63
C LEU A 393 3.83 0.26 3.12
N GLN A 394 4.51 1.30 3.61
CA GLN A 394 4.79 1.44 5.04
C GLN A 394 3.51 1.63 5.84
N VAL A 395 2.61 2.51 5.37
CA VAL A 395 1.28 2.70 5.97
C VAL A 395 0.48 1.39 5.91
N LEU A 396 0.55 0.68 4.77
CA LEU A 396 -0.12 -0.61 4.60
C LEU A 396 0.37 -1.65 5.62
N PHE A 397 1.67 -1.83 5.75
CA PHE A 397 2.23 -2.83 6.67
C PHE A 397 1.95 -2.48 8.13
N LYS A 398 2.07 -1.19 8.52
CA LYS A 398 1.64 -0.73 9.83
C LYS A 398 0.17 -1.08 10.08
N SER A 399 -0.69 -0.77 9.12
CA SER A 399 -2.12 -1.00 9.22
C SER A 399 -2.45 -2.50 9.33
N LEU A 400 -1.78 -3.36 8.56
CA LEU A 400 -1.94 -4.82 8.63
C LEU A 400 -1.50 -5.37 9.98
N ILE A 401 -0.35 -4.95 10.51
CA ILE A 401 0.15 -5.38 11.83
C ILE A 401 -0.84 -4.94 12.93
N THR A 402 -1.32 -3.70 12.87
CA THR A 402 -2.25 -3.17 13.87
C THR A 402 -3.59 -3.88 13.81
N ALA A 403 -4.14 -4.09 12.60
CA ALA A 403 -5.39 -4.81 12.41
C ALA A 403 -5.30 -6.25 12.90
N ASP A 404 -4.23 -6.98 12.52
CA ASP A 404 -3.99 -8.36 12.96
C ASP A 404 -3.91 -8.45 14.49
N GLY A 405 -3.23 -7.49 15.13
CA GLY A 405 -3.15 -7.41 16.59
C GLY A 405 -4.51 -7.27 17.26
N VAL A 406 -5.36 -6.36 16.77
CA VAL A 406 -6.71 -6.16 17.33
C VAL A 406 -7.62 -7.35 17.06
N LEU A 407 -7.60 -7.87 15.85
CA LEU A 407 -8.43 -9.00 15.45
C LEU A 407 -8.08 -10.28 16.21
N THR A 408 -6.78 -10.53 16.44
CA THR A 408 -6.28 -11.66 17.21
C THR A 408 -6.62 -11.55 18.69
N GLN A 409 -6.72 -10.34 19.28
CA GLN A 409 -7.20 -10.14 20.64
C GLN A 409 -8.67 -10.53 20.78
N LEU A 410 -9.49 -10.28 19.77
CA LEU A 410 -10.91 -10.62 19.75
C LEU A 410 -11.12 -12.11 19.45
N ASP A 411 -10.41 -12.66 18.50
CA ASP A 411 -10.49 -14.06 18.08
C ASP A 411 -9.06 -14.59 17.80
N PRO A 412 -8.43 -15.30 18.77
CA PRO A 412 -7.07 -15.82 18.61
C PRO A 412 -6.91 -16.83 17.48
N ASP A 413 -7.99 -17.47 17.05
CA ASP A 413 -8.00 -18.49 15.99
C ASP A 413 -8.27 -17.87 14.61
N LEU A 414 -8.50 -16.56 14.52
CA LEU A 414 -8.76 -15.90 13.26
C LEU A 414 -7.51 -15.89 12.38
N ASP A 415 -7.64 -16.46 11.19
CA ASP A 415 -6.62 -16.40 10.14
C ASP A 415 -7.00 -15.32 9.11
N LEU A 416 -6.29 -14.19 9.16
CA LEU A 416 -6.51 -13.07 8.25
C LEU A 416 -6.12 -13.42 6.81
N ILE A 417 -5.12 -14.28 6.62
CA ILE A 417 -4.67 -14.75 5.31
C ILE A 417 -5.75 -15.64 4.67
N ALA A 418 -6.27 -16.60 5.43
CA ALA A 418 -7.37 -17.45 4.98
C ALA A 418 -8.62 -16.62 4.67
N THR A 419 -8.89 -15.58 5.45
CA THR A 419 -10.02 -14.65 5.22
C THR A 419 -9.82 -13.80 3.95
N ALA A 420 -8.58 -13.48 3.57
CA ALA A 420 -8.26 -12.72 2.35
C ALA A 420 -8.34 -13.57 1.06
N LYS A 421 -8.14 -14.89 1.16
CA LYS A 421 -8.06 -15.79 0.00
C LYS A 421 -9.23 -15.66 -0.99
N PRO A 422 -10.51 -15.63 -0.56
CA PRO A 422 -11.63 -15.47 -1.50
C PRO A 422 -11.61 -14.13 -2.25
N ALA A 423 -11.21 -13.04 -1.59
CA ALA A 423 -11.11 -11.72 -2.22
C ALA A 423 -9.98 -11.69 -3.26
N VAL A 424 -8.82 -12.30 -2.95
CA VAL A 424 -7.70 -12.45 -3.89
C VAL A 424 -8.12 -13.27 -5.11
N GLU A 425 -8.79 -14.42 -4.90
CA GLU A 425 -9.28 -15.25 -6.01
C GLU A 425 -10.31 -14.53 -6.89
N LYS A 426 -11.23 -13.77 -6.29
CA LYS A 426 -12.20 -12.96 -7.01
C LYS A 426 -11.51 -11.93 -7.90
N MET A 427 -10.57 -11.15 -7.36
CA MET A 427 -9.80 -10.15 -8.11
C MET A 427 -9.03 -10.78 -9.27
N LEU A 428 -8.41 -11.94 -9.07
CA LEU A 428 -7.70 -12.66 -10.13
C LEU A 428 -8.65 -13.05 -11.27
N ARG A 429 -9.84 -13.58 -10.95
CA ARG A 429 -10.85 -13.93 -11.97
C ARG A 429 -11.33 -12.72 -12.74
N GLU A 430 -11.62 -11.61 -12.07
CA GLU A 430 -12.07 -10.37 -12.69
C GLU A 430 -11.00 -9.78 -13.63
N GLN A 431 -9.73 -9.82 -13.23
CA GLN A 431 -8.63 -9.39 -14.09
C GLN A 431 -8.42 -10.27 -15.32
N PHE A 432 -8.52 -11.60 -15.16
CA PHE A 432 -8.44 -12.51 -16.30
C PHE A 432 -9.58 -12.26 -17.27
N SER A 433 -10.82 -12.14 -16.78
CA SER A 433 -12.00 -11.86 -17.58
C SER A 433 -11.90 -10.50 -18.29
N TRP A 434 -11.46 -9.44 -17.60
CA TRP A 434 -11.32 -8.11 -18.15
C TRP A 434 -10.18 -7.97 -19.17
N LYS A 435 -9.02 -8.59 -18.91
CA LYS A 435 -7.90 -8.60 -19.87
C LYS A 435 -8.23 -9.37 -21.14
N VAL A 436 -8.96 -10.47 -21.02
CA VAL A 436 -9.44 -11.23 -22.16
C VAL A 436 -10.50 -10.45 -22.94
N ALA A 437 -11.44 -9.79 -22.27
CA ALA A 437 -12.47 -8.97 -22.92
C ALA A 437 -11.90 -7.71 -23.60
N LYS A 438 -10.94 -7.03 -23.00
CA LYS A 438 -10.24 -5.87 -23.60
C LYS A 438 -9.23 -6.26 -24.69
N GLY A 439 -8.59 -7.42 -24.58
CA GLY A 439 -7.62 -7.91 -25.58
C GLY A 439 -8.25 -8.24 -26.94
N LEU A 440 -9.57 -8.37 -27.01
CA LEU A 440 -10.35 -8.58 -28.24
C LEU A 440 -10.85 -7.29 -28.91
N GLY A 441 -10.66 -6.11 -28.29
CA GLY A 441 -11.10 -4.82 -28.84
C GLY A 441 -10.12 -3.69 -28.56
N ILE A 442 -9.54 -3.13 -29.60
CA ILE A 442 -8.89 -1.79 -29.73
C ILE A 442 -7.56 -1.53 -28.95
N ASP A 443 -7.24 -2.18 -27.86
CA ASP A 443 -6.07 -1.84 -27.01
C ASP A 443 -4.82 -2.72 -27.21
N GLY A 444 -4.64 -3.35 -28.36
CA GLY A 444 -3.39 -4.05 -28.72
C GLY A 444 -2.12 -3.17 -28.65
N LEU A 445 -2.29 -1.83 -28.67
CA LEU A 445 -1.22 -0.85 -28.53
C LEU A 445 -0.81 -0.61 -27.09
N GLU A 446 -1.72 -0.68 -26.10
CA GLU A 446 -1.38 -0.55 -24.68
C GLU A 446 -0.80 -1.83 -24.08
N LEU A 447 -1.27 -3.01 -24.54
CA LEU A 447 -0.60 -4.28 -24.20
C LEU A 447 0.84 -4.31 -24.71
N GLY A 448 1.09 -3.79 -25.92
CA GLY A 448 2.42 -3.62 -26.47
C GLY A 448 3.29 -2.69 -25.62
N ARG A 449 2.73 -1.59 -25.09
CA ARG A 449 3.43 -0.66 -24.19
C ARG A 449 3.72 -1.29 -22.82
N GLY A 450 2.79 -2.02 -22.23
CA GLY A 450 3.00 -2.73 -20.96
C GLY A 450 4.10 -3.78 -21.07
N VAL A 451 4.08 -4.60 -22.13
CA VAL A 451 5.14 -5.57 -22.43
C VAL A 451 6.47 -4.87 -22.73
N LEU A 452 6.45 -3.75 -23.48
CA LEU A 452 7.66 -2.97 -23.76
C LEU A 452 8.23 -2.26 -22.51
N SER A 453 7.40 -1.84 -21.56
CA SER A 453 7.86 -1.26 -20.30
C SER A 453 8.48 -2.29 -19.35
N ASP A 454 8.04 -3.55 -19.44
CA ASP A 454 8.59 -4.66 -18.63
C ASP A 454 9.73 -5.43 -19.32
N LEU A 455 9.92 -5.23 -20.63
CA LEU A 455 11.06 -5.78 -21.39
C LEU A 455 12.42 -5.48 -20.75
N PRO A 456 12.73 -4.27 -20.26
CA PRO A 456 14.02 -4.01 -19.60
C PRO A 456 14.18 -4.79 -18.29
N LYS A 457 13.11 -5.10 -17.58
CA LYS A 457 13.13 -5.92 -16.35
C LYS A 457 13.34 -7.39 -16.68
N LEU A 458 12.62 -7.89 -17.69
CA LEU A 458 12.77 -9.26 -18.19
C LEU A 458 14.14 -9.51 -18.83
N THR A 459 14.66 -8.55 -19.59
CA THR A 459 16.01 -8.65 -20.16
C THR A 459 17.09 -8.61 -19.10
N ARG A 460 16.97 -7.81 -18.03
CA ARG A 460 17.89 -7.84 -16.89
C ARG A 460 17.87 -9.20 -16.17
N LEU A 461 16.68 -9.74 -15.92
CA LEU A 461 16.50 -11.09 -15.35
C LEU A 461 17.09 -12.18 -16.25
N MET A 462 16.87 -12.12 -17.56
CA MET A 462 17.43 -13.07 -18.52
C MET A 462 18.95 -12.96 -18.63
N VAL A 463 19.48 -11.74 -18.72
CA VAL A 463 20.94 -11.52 -18.79
C VAL A 463 21.62 -11.95 -17.50
N HIS A 464 21.00 -11.75 -16.35
CA HIS A 464 21.53 -12.23 -15.07
C HIS A 464 21.55 -13.77 -15.01
N ARG A 465 20.48 -14.44 -15.41
CA ARG A 465 20.42 -15.91 -15.48
C ARG A 465 21.39 -16.51 -16.50
N LEU A 466 21.60 -15.84 -17.63
CA LEU A 466 22.60 -16.21 -18.62
C LEU A 466 24.04 -16.09 -18.08
N LYS A 467 24.33 -15.03 -17.32
CA LYS A 467 25.67 -14.84 -16.71
C LYS A 467 26.01 -15.87 -15.64
N HIS A 468 25.00 -16.41 -14.93
CA HIS A 468 25.20 -17.36 -13.83
C HIS A 468 24.92 -18.82 -14.21
N GLY A 469 24.70 -19.12 -15.50
CA GLY A 469 24.60 -20.50 -16.01
C GLY A 469 23.38 -21.29 -15.50
N VAL A 470 22.37 -20.63 -14.92
CA VAL A 470 21.16 -21.28 -14.40
C VAL A 470 20.01 -21.00 -15.36
N LEU A 471 20.00 -21.71 -16.50
CA LEU A 471 18.85 -21.79 -17.40
C LEU A 471 18.23 -23.20 -17.29
N ASP A 472 17.52 -23.45 -16.21
CA ASP A 472 16.52 -24.50 -16.16
C ASP A 472 15.15 -23.87 -16.46
N LEU A 473 14.89 -23.65 -17.77
CA LEU A 473 13.58 -23.25 -18.28
C LEU A 473 12.67 -24.49 -18.30
N LYS A 474 12.18 -24.92 -17.15
CA LYS A 474 10.96 -25.73 -17.07
C LYS A 474 9.76 -24.79 -17.17
N VAL A 475 9.42 -24.38 -18.39
CA VAL A 475 8.16 -23.72 -18.68
C VAL A 475 7.11 -24.81 -18.85
N ASP A 476 6.49 -25.19 -17.74
CA ASP A 476 5.36 -26.11 -17.76
C ASP A 476 4.10 -25.26 -18.05
N MET A 477 3.87 -24.97 -19.33
CA MET A 477 2.60 -24.37 -19.78
C MET A 477 1.69 -25.49 -20.30
N PRO A 478 0.61 -25.84 -19.57
CA PRO A 478 -0.37 -26.81 -20.05
C PRO A 478 -1.11 -26.21 -21.27
N GLY A 479 -0.58 -26.39 -22.44
CA GLY A 479 -1.05 -25.85 -23.71
C GLY A 479 0.03 -25.74 -24.76
N LEU A 480 1.30 -25.57 -24.35
CA LEU A 480 2.44 -25.45 -25.29
C LEU A 480 2.66 -26.74 -26.06
N GLU A 481 2.45 -27.90 -25.46
CA GLU A 481 2.51 -29.20 -26.16
C GLU A 481 1.47 -29.35 -27.28
N ARG A 482 0.29 -28.75 -27.11
CA ARG A 482 -0.75 -28.74 -28.16
C ARG A 482 -0.37 -27.79 -29.28
N LEU A 483 0.19 -26.63 -28.95
CA LEU A 483 0.67 -25.66 -29.93
C LEU A 483 1.89 -26.21 -30.71
N GLU A 484 2.84 -26.85 -30.02
CA GLU A 484 4.00 -27.50 -30.66
C GLU A 484 3.57 -28.62 -31.61
N ARG A 485 2.63 -29.50 -31.22
CA ARG A 485 2.09 -30.53 -32.10
C ARG A 485 1.38 -29.91 -33.30
N SER A 486 0.60 -28.88 -33.09
CA SER A 486 -0.12 -28.17 -34.15
C SER A 486 0.83 -27.50 -35.14
N LEU A 487 1.88 -26.81 -34.66
CA LEU A 487 2.92 -26.17 -35.47
C LEU A 487 3.76 -27.22 -36.21
N ARG A 488 4.12 -28.32 -35.57
CA ARG A 488 4.89 -29.41 -36.19
C ARG A 488 4.08 -30.09 -37.31
N LEU A 489 2.78 -30.33 -37.10
CA LEU A 489 1.88 -30.87 -38.13
C LEU A 489 1.66 -29.87 -39.29
N ALA A 490 1.51 -28.58 -38.98
CA ALA A 490 1.37 -27.55 -40.01
C ALA A 490 2.66 -27.41 -40.84
N SER A 491 3.84 -27.41 -40.24
CA SER A 491 5.15 -27.36 -40.91
C SER A 491 5.36 -28.58 -41.80
N THR A 492 5.04 -29.78 -41.30
CA THR A 492 5.19 -31.02 -42.11
C THR A 492 4.26 -31.01 -43.33
N ARG A 493 3.00 -30.56 -43.17
CA ARG A 493 2.01 -30.43 -44.25
C ARG A 493 2.44 -29.37 -45.27
N LEU A 494 2.99 -28.22 -44.82
CA LEU A 494 3.49 -27.18 -45.70
C LEU A 494 4.71 -27.66 -46.52
N SER A 495 5.65 -28.35 -45.89
CA SER A 495 6.81 -28.93 -46.54
C SER A 495 6.39 -29.98 -47.58
N LEU A 496 5.43 -30.85 -47.26
CA LEU A 496 4.91 -31.85 -48.20
C LEU A 496 4.20 -31.21 -49.37
N ALA A 497 3.36 -30.17 -49.12
CA ALA A 497 2.67 -29.45 -50.18
C ALA A 497 3.64 -28.71 -51.11
N LEU A 498 4.71 -28.10 -50.60
CA LEU A 498 5.75 -27.47 -51.40
C LEU A 498 6.52 -28.47 -52.21
N LEU A 499 6.84 -29.64 -51.67
CA LEU A 499 7.53 -30.71 -52.35
C LEU A 499 6.68 -31.29 -53.49
N ILE A 500 5.41 -31.55 -53.26
CA ILE A 500 4.45 -31.99 -54.29
C ILE A 500 4.28 -30.92 -55.39
N SER A 501 4.15 -29.64 -54.99
CA SER A 501 4.04 -28.54 -55.96
C SER A 501 5.34 -28.39 -56.81
N ALA A 502 6.49 -28.51 -56.21
CA ALA A 502 7.78 -28.48 -56.93
C ALA A 502 7.90 -29.65 -57.92
N LEU A 503 7.51 -30.86 -57.52
CA LEU A 503 7.48 -32.04 -58.41
C LEU A 503 6.50 -31.86 -59.56
N LEU A 504 5.30 -31.33 -59.29
CA LEU A 504 4.28 -31.06 -60.33
C LEU A 504 4.76 -29.98 -61.33
N ILE A 505 5.46 -28.95 -60.88
CA ILE A 505 6.04 -27.90 -61.73
C ILE A 505 7.19 -28.48 -62.56
N ALA A 506 8.07 -29.30 -61.98
CA ALA A 506 9.22 -29.86 -62.64
C ALA A 506 8.85 -30.93 -63.69
N PHE A 507 7.94 -31.80 -63.37
CA PHE A 507 7.55 -32.95 -64.22
C PHE A 507 6.19 -32.79 -64.91
N GLY A 508 5.34 -31.85 -64.52
CA GLY A 508 4.02 -31.62 -65.08
C GLY A 508 4.01 -31.45 -66.61
N PRO A 509 4.87 -30.61 -67.20
CA PRO A 509 4.93 -30.45 -68.67
C PRO A 509 5.33 -31.71 -69.39
N GLN A 510 6.26 -32.51 -68.83
CA GLN A 510 6.74 -33.76 -69.41
C GLN A 510 5.65 -34.86 -69.36
N ILE A 511 4.92 -34.93 -68.25
CA ILE A 511 3.84 -35.86 -68.05
C ILE A 511 2.63 -35.48 -68.95
N ALA A 512 2.36 -34.19 -69.12
CA ALA A 512 1.30 -33.71 -69.98
C ALA A 512 1.55 -33.98 -71.46
N ALA A 513 2.81 -34.08 -71.87
CA ALA A 513 3.22 -34.39 -73.27
C ALA A 513 3.17 -35.90 -73.60
N ALA A 514 3.12 -36.79 -72.58
CA ALA A 514 3.18 -38.25 -72.77
C ALA A 514 1.81 -38.88 -72.52
N GLY A 515 0.99 -39.07 -73.56
CA GLY A 515 -0.25 -39.82 -73.43
C GLY A 515 -1.30 -39.51 -74.50
N PRO A 516 -2.40 -40.34 -74.64
CA PRO A 516 -3.45 -40.11 -75.61
C PRO A 516 -4.20 -38.81 -75.30
N VAL A 517 -4.53 -38.02 -76.33
CA VAL A 517 -5.16 -36.72 -76.26
C VAL A 517 -6.69 -36.88 -76.31
N TRP A 518 -7.39 -36.33 -75.28
CA TRP A 518 -8.85 -36.24 -75.24
C TRP A 518 -9.27 -34.77 -75.00
N GLN A 519 -10.09 -34.23 -75.89
CA GLN A 519 -10.48 -32.81 -75.92
C GLN A 519 -9.31 -31.80 -75.89
N GLY A 520 -8.19 -32.09 -76.55
CA GLY A 520 -7.04 -31.20 -76.64
C GLY A 520 -6.06 -31.27 -75.50
N LEU A 521 -6.34 -32.10 -74.47
CA LEU A 521 -5.44 -32.39 -73.36
C LEU A 521 -5.19 -33.89 -73.25
N SER A 522 -3.96 -34.31 -72.94
CA SER A 522 -3.65 -35.69 -72.63
C SER A 522 -4.39 -36.14 -71.35
N ALA A 523 -4.75 -37.44 -71.28
CA ALA A 523 -5.43 -38.00 -70.08
C ALA A 523 -4.57 -37.76 -68.81
N ILE A 524 -3.27 -37.72 -68.95
CA ILE A 524 -2.31 -37.41 -67.90
C ILE A 524 -2.36 -35.92 -67.56
N GLY A 525 -2.59 -35.01 -68.52
CA GLY A 525 -2.81 -33.59 -68.32
C GLY A 525 -4.07 -33.30 -67.49
N TRP A 526 -5.15 -34.05 -67.72
CA TRP A 526 -6.36 -33.97 -66.89
C TRP A 526 -6.11 -34.43 -65.44
N LEU A 527 -5.38 -35.53 -65.26
CA LEU A 527 -5.02 -36.02 -63.92
C LEU A 527 -4.10 -35.06 -63.20
N ALA A 528 -3.15 -34.43 -63.86
CA ALA A 528 -2.30 -33.40 -63.29
C ALA A 528 -3.08 -32.15 -62.90
N GLY A 529 -4.04 -31.72 -63.71
CA GLY A 529 -4.97 -30.60 -63.38
C GLY A 529 -5.84 -30.88 -62.16
N ILE A 530 -6.39 -32.08 -62.05
CA ILE A 530 -7.19 -32.51 -60.87
C ILE A 530 -6.27 -32.57 -59.62
N ALA A 531 -5.08 -33.09 -59.73
CA ALA A 531 -4.11 -33.16 -58.60
C ALA A 531 -3.66 -31.78 -58.14
N THR A 532 -3.43 -30.80 -59.05
CA THR A 532 -3.12 -29.42 -58.66
C THR A 532 -4.28 -28.71 -58.02
N LEU A 533 -5.52 -28.92 -58.53
CA LEU A 533 -6.73 -28.34 -57.90
C LEU A 533 -6.98 -28.95 -56.52
N GLY A 534 -6.80 -30.26 -56.36
CA GLY A 534 -6.88 -30.96 -55.07
C GLY A 534 -5.82 -30.50 -54.09
N GLY A 535 -4.61 -30.24 -54.53
CA GLY A 535 -3.51 -29.68 -53.73
C GLY A 535 -3.79 -28.26 -53.25
N LEU A 536 -4.33 -27.41 -54.11
CA LEU A 536 -4.74 -26.05 -53.75
C LEU A 536 -5.92 -26.03 -52.75
N LEU A 537 -6.91 -26.93 -52.90
CA LEU A 537 -8.00 -27.08 -51.93
C LEU A 537 -7.49 -27.60 -50.60
N ALA A 538 -6.58 -28.58 -50.60
CA ALA A 538 -5.97 -29.10 -49.38
C ALA A 538 -5.11 -28.02 -48.65
N PHE A 539 -4.40 -27.18 -49.42
CA PHE A 539 -3.65 -26.03 -48.89
C PHE A 539 -4.59 -24.98 -48.27
N SER A 540 -5.68 -24.64 -48.93
CA SER A 540 -6.69 -23.73 -48.40
C SER A 540 -7.31 -24.27 -47.10
N TRP A 541 -7.65 -25.56 -47.03
CA TRP A 541 -8.15 -26.22 -45.83
C TRP A 541 -7.11 -26.30 -44.71
N ALA A 542 -5.85 -26.52 -45.05
CA ALA A 542 -4.77 -26.56 -44.07
C ALA A 542 -4.48 -25.19 -43.46
N LEU A 543 -4.77 -24.09 -44.12
CA LEU A 543 -4.71 -22.73 -43.59
C LEU A 543 -5.98 -22.35 -42.79
N PHE A 544 -7.16 -22.78 -43.26
CA PHE A 544 -8.45 -22.40 -42.70
C PHE A 544 -8.71 -23.07 -41.32
N ILE A 545 -8.37 -24.35 -41.19
CA ILE A 545 -8.60 -25.10 -39.93
C ILE A 545 -7.80 -24.53 -38.75
N PRO A 546 -6.49 -24.22 -38.82
CA PRO A 546 -5.76 -23.59 -37.74
C PRO A 546 -6.29 -22.19 -37.41
N MET A 547 -6.66 -21.37 -38.39
CA MET A 547 -7.28 -20.07 -38.16
C MET A 547 -8.65 -20.19 -37.46
N LEU A 548 -9.45 -21.17 -37.83
CA LEU A 548 -10.74 -21.44 -37.21
C LEU A 548 -10.58 -21.96 -35.78
N VAL A 549 -9.56 -22.79 -35.53
CA VAL A 549 -9.25 -23.28 -34.18
C VAL A 549 -8.68 -22.14 -33.32
N ILE A 550 -7.83 -21.28 -33.86
CA ILE A 550 -7.36 -20.07 -33.17
C ILE A 550 -8.54 -19.16 -32.86
N TYR A 551 -9.44 -18.93 -33.83
CA TYR A 551 -10.66 -18.13 -33.66
C TYR A 551 -11.60 -18.74 -32.60
N LEU A 552 -11.82 -20.04 -32.59
CA LEU A 552 -12.65 -20.72 -31.60
C LEU A 552 -12.04 -20.76 -30.20
N VAL A 553 -10.72 -20.91 -30.11
CA VAL A 553 -9.99 -20.89 -28.82
C VAL A 553 -9.89 -19.45 -28.25
N THR A 554 -9.94 -18.43 -29.10
CA THR A 554 -9.97 -17.02 -28.67
C THR A 554 -11.38 -16.51 -28.41
N SER A 555 -12.43 -17.27 -28.84
CA SER A 555 -13.84 -16.92 -28.62
C SER A 555 -14.49 -17.69 -27.46
N LEU A 556 -13.77 -18.63 -26.83
CA LEU A 556 -14.10 -19.34 -25.58
C LEU A 556 -13.26 -18.79 -24.44
#